data_7d45b768fdcfac20b518c629a877c4eb
#
_entry.id   7d45b768fdcfac20b518c629a877c4eb
#
_cell.length_a   1.000
_cell.length_b   1.000
_cell.length_c   1.000
_cell.angle_alpha   90.00
_cell.angle_beta   90.00
_cell.angle_gamma   90.00
#
_symmetry.space_group_name_H-M   'P 1'
#
loop_
_entity.id
_entity.type
_entity.pdbx_description
1 polymer ?
#
loop_
_entity_poly.entity_id
_entity_poly.type
_entity_poly.pdbx_seq_one_letter_code
_entity_poly.pdbx_strand_id
1 'polypeptide(L)'
;MKKVLIIEDDPQIAKIERDYLVVNDFDSDIAATGDEGIRMALANQYDLILLDLMLPGIDGFDVCRKLRETLDIPIIMVTAKQEDIDTIKGLNLGADDYITKPFSPNVLIARVKSSLARYE
;
A
#
# COMPACT_ATOMS: atom_id res chain seq x y z
N MET A 1 1.52 -17.26 7.32
CA MET A 1 0.70 -16.44 6.40
C MET A 1 1.23 -15.01 6.39
N LYS A 2 1.49 -14.46 5.23
CA LYS A 2 1.98 -13.08 5.13
C LYS A 2 0.85 -12.09 5.36
N LYS A 3 1.18 -10.95 5.97
CA LYS A 3 0.21 -9.96 6.40
C LYS A 3 0.44 -8.63 5.69
N VAL A 4 -0.64 -8.07 5.14
CA VAL A 4 -0.62 -6.81 4.38
C VAL A 4 -1.39 -5.74 5.15
N LEU A 5 -0.81 -4.54 5.25
CA LEU A 5 -1.54 -3.38 5.76
C LEU A 5 -2.10 -2.60 4.57
N ILE A 6 -3.41 -2.38 4.58
CA ILE A 6 -4.10 -1.59 3.57
C ILE A 6 -4.38 -0.20 4.15
N ILE A 7 -3.81 0.84 3.56
CA ILE A 7 -4.09 2.23 3.96
C ILE A 7 -4.94 2.84 2.86
N GLU A 8 -6.26 2.88 3.07
CA GLU A 8 -7.25 3.28 2.08
C GLU A 8 -8.48 3.85 2.79
N ASP A 9 -8.88 5.07 2.45
CA ASP A 9 -10.02 5.73 3.08
C ASP A 9 -11.38 5.31 2.51
N ASP A 10 -11.43 4.83 1.27
CA ASP A 10 -12.66 4.32 0.68
C ASP A 10 -12.93 2.90 1.16
N PRO A 11 -13.99 2.68 1.97
CA PRO A 11 -14.24 1.36 2.53
C PRO A 11 -14.58 0.29 1.49
N GLN A 12 -15.15 0.68 0.34
CA GLN A 12 -15.46 -0.28 -0.72
C GLN A 12 -14.20 -0.78 -1.41
N ILE A 13 -13.26 0.13 -1.69
CA ILE A 13 -11.98 -0.24 -2.30
C ILE A 13 -11.16 -1.08 -1.33
N ALA A 14 -11.08 -0.67 -0.07
CA ALA A 14 -10.36 -1.42 0.96
C ALA A 14 -10.92 -2.84 1.11
N LYS A 15 -12.24 -2.99 1.06
CA LYS A 15 -12.88 -4.30 1.14
C LYS A 15 -12.52 -5.19 -0.06
N ILE A 16 -12.52 -4.62 -1.26
CA ILE A 16 -12.13 -5.37 -2.47
C ILE A 16 -10.69 -5.86 -2.34
N GLU A 17 -9.79 -4.99 -1.93
CA GLU A 17 -8.39 -5.35 -1.74
C GLU A 17 -8.25 -6.47 -0.71
N ARG A 18 -8.91 -6.34 0.44
CA ARG A 18 -8.89 -7.35 1.49
C ARG A 18 -9.44 -8.69 1.01
N ASP A 19 -10.58 -8.67 0.32
CA ASP A 19 -11.23 -9.91 -0.11
C ASP A 19 -10.32 -10.69 -1.08
N TYR A 20 -9.66 -10.01 -2.00
CA TYR A 20 -8.75 -10.67 -2.93
C TYR A 20 -7.47 -11.16 -2.24
N LEU A 21 -6.98 -10.42 -1.26
CA LEU A 21 -5.83 -10.87 -0.46
C LEU A 21 -6.18 -12.13 0.31
N VAL A 22 -7.34 -12.19 0.95
CA VAL A 22 -7.78 -13.37 1.71
C VAL A 22 -7.89 -14.60 0.82
N VAL A 23 -8.46 -14.45 -0.39
CA VAL A 23 -8.58 -15.56 -1.33
C VAL A 23 -7.21 -16.08 -1.76
N ASN A 24 -6.18 -15.24 -1.72
CA ASN A 24 -4.81 -15.62 -2.09
C ASN A 24 -3.92 -15.91 -0.89
N ASP A 25 -4.53 -16.25 0.24
CA ASP A 25 -3.85 -16.69 1.46
C ASP A 25 -3.00 -15.60 2.14
N PHE A 26 -3.39 -14.35 2.00
CA PHE A 26 -2.81 -13.25 2.76
C PHE A 26 -3.75 -12.83 3.88
N ASP A 27 -3.16 -12.51 5.04
CA ASP A 27 -3.89 -11.82 6.10
C ASP A 27 -3.79 -10.31 5.85
N SER A 28 -4.74 -9.54 6.37
CA SER A 28 -4.72 -8.09 6.16
C SER A 28 -5.42 -7.32 7.25
N ASP A 29 -4.96 -6.08 7.45
CA ASP A 29 -5.61 -5.07 8.28
C ASP A 29 -5.87 -3.83 7.43
N ILE A 30 -6.87 -3.04 7.80
CA ILE A 30 -7.23 -1.82 7.08
C ILE A 30 -7.08 -0.63 8.02
N ALA A 31 -6.39 0.41 7.53
CA ALA A 31 -6.33 1.72 8.14
C ALA A 31 -7.05 2.72 7.23
N ALA A 32 -7.98 3.49 7.77
CA ALA A 32 -8.79 4.42 6.98
C ALA A 32 -8.13 5.78 6.79
N THR A 33 -7.06 6.07 7.52
CA THR A 33 -6.33 7.34 7.43
C THR A 33 -4.83 7.07 7.40
N GLY A 34 -4.07 8.07 6.90
CA GLY A 34 -2.61 7.99 6.89
C GLY A 34 -2.02 7.89 8.29
N ASP A 35 -2.54 8.69 9.23
CA ASP A 35 -2.06 8.68 10.62
C ASP A 35 -2.29 7.32 11.28
N GLU A 36 -3.47 6.75 11.10
CA GLU A 36 -3.76 5.42 11.62
C GLU A 36 -2.86 4.36 10.98
N GLY A 37 -2.64 4.47 9.66
CA GLY A 37 -1.75 3.57 8.93
C GLY A 37 -0.34 3.60 9.47
N ILE A 38 0.20 4.79 9.72
CA ILE A 38 1.54 4.94 10.31
C ILE A 38 1.57 4.30 11.69
N ARG A 39 0.60 4.60 12.53
CA ARG A 39 0.52 4.06 13.88
C ARG A 39 0.48 2.53 13.87
N MET A 40 -0.37 1.95 13.04
CA MET A 40 -0.51 0.51 12.92
C MET A 40 0.77 -0.14 12.39
N ALA A 41 1.38 0.46 11.38
CA ALA A 41 2.59 -0.07 10.76
C ALA A 41 3.76 -0.11 11.75
N LEU A 42 3.87 0.87 12.63
CA LEU A 42 4.95 0.93 13.63
C LEU A 42 4.67 0.05 14.86
N ALA A 43 3.39 -0.22 15.15
CA ALA A 43 3.00 -1.02 16.31
C ALA A 43 2.92 -2.53 16.04
N ASN A 44 2.83 -2.94 14.78
CA ASN A 44 2.66 -4.33 14.37
C ASN A 44 3.67 -4.70 13.30
N GLN A 45 3.74 -5.99 12.97
CA GLN A 45 4.60 -6.47 11.89
C GLN A 45 3.78 -6.78 10.66
N TYR A 46 4.11 -6.15 9.55
CA TYR A 46 3.51 -6.41 8.25
C TYR A 46 4.59 -6.80 7.24
N ASP A 47 4.20 -7.55 6.25
CA ASP A 47 5.11 -7.98 5.18
C ASP A 47 5.07 -7.04 3.98
N LEU A 48 3.99 -6.27 3.84
CA LEU A 48 3.79 -5.35 2.73
C LEU A 48 2.74 -4.31 3.09
N ILE A 49 2.85 -3.11 2.52
CA ILE A 49 1.86 -2.05 2.69
C ILE A 49 1.30 -1.66 1.32
N LEU A 50 -0.03 -1.63 1.21
CA LEU A 50 -0.75 -0.99 0.09
C LEU A 50 -1.15 0.40 0.56
N LEU A 51 -0.68 1.42 -0.14
CA LEU A 51 -0.85 2.81 0.28
C LEU A 51 -1.55 3.62 -0.79
N ASP A 52 -2.77 4.09 -0.49
CA ASP A 52 -3.47 5.05 -1.35
C ASP A 52 -2.84 6.43 -1.19
N LEU A 53 -2.58 7.10 -2.31
CA LEU A 53 -2.01 8.45 -2.30
C LEU A 53 -3.04 9.53 -2.01
N MET A 54 -4.31 9.27 -2.30
CA MET A 54 -5.41 10.25 -2.17
C MET A 54 -6.12 10.13 -0.81
N LEU A 55 -5.35 10.26 0.27
CA LEU A 55 -5.89 10.17 1.62
C LEU A 55 -6.30 11.54 2.16
N PRO A 56 -7.37 11.63 2.97
CA PRO A 56 -7.67 12.88 3.69
C PRO A 56 -6.65 13.10 4.80
N GLY A 57 -6.37 14.36 5.07
CA GLY A 57 -5.40 14.73 6.10
C GLY A 57 -3.98 14.64 5.59
N ILE A 58 -3.20 13.69 6.12
CA ILE A 58 -1.81 13.54 5.70
C ILE A 58 -1.73 12.94 4.29
N ASP A 59 -0.90 13.55 3.45
CA ASP A 59 -0.66 13.14 2.07
C ASP A 59 0.00 11.76 2.01
N GLY A 60 -0.41 10.93 1.03
CA GLY A 60 0.16 9.60 0.85
C GLY A 60 1.66 9.60 0.60
N PHE A 61 2.19 10.63 -0.08
CA PHE A 61 3.65 10.77 -0.24
C PHE A 61 4.36 10.93 1.10
N ASP A 62 3.78 11.74 1.98
CA ASP A 62 4.33 11.98 3.32
C ASP A 62 4.23 10.74 4.19
N VAL A 63 3.14 9.96 4.05
CA VAL A 63 3.00 8.67 4.72
C VAL A 63 4.15 7.74 4.31
N CYS A 64 4.44 7.65 3.02
CA CYS A 64 5.52 6.82 2.51
C CYS A 64 6.87 7.24 3.07
N ARG A 65 7.17 8.54 3.06
CA ARG A 65 8.42 9.07 3.63
C ARG A 65 8.55 8.71 5.10
N LYS A 66 7.48 8.89 5.85
CA LYS A 66 7.45 8.60 7.28
C LYS A 66 7.71 7.11 7.56
N LEU A 67 7.05 6.24 6.80
CA LEU A 67 7.22 4.79 6.95
C LEU A 67 8.65 4.38 6.60
N ARG A 68 9.25 4.98 5.58
CA ARG A 68 10.62 4.66 5.16
C ARG A 68 11.70 5.08 6.16
N GLU A 69 11.41 5.99 7.08
CA GLU A 69 12.34 6.33 8.15
C GLU A 69 12.65 5.12 9.04
N THR A 70 11.71 4.19 9.15
CA THR A 70 11.79 3.07 10.10
C THR A 70 11.68 1.70 9.43
N LEU A 71 10.87 1.57 8.37
CA LEU A 71 10.52 0.29 7.78
C LEU A 71 11.18 0.06 6.42
N ASP A 72 11.54 -1.19 6.17
CA ASP A 72 12.18 -1.62 4.93
C ASP A 72 11.32 -2.60 4.13
N ILE A 73 10.07 -2.79 4.53
CA ILE A 73 9.13 -3.69 3.84
C ILE A 73 8.63 -3.07 2.54
N PRO A 74 8.15 -3.89 1.57
CA PRO A 74 7.60 -3.37 0.33
C PRO A 74 6.41 -2.43 0.55
N ILE A 75 6.39 -1.33 -0.18
CA ILE A 75 5.28 -0.40 -0.22
C ILE A 75 4.83 -0.26 -1.68
N ILE A 76 3.57 -0.61 -1.95
CA ILE A 76 2.95 -0.42 -3.26
C ILE A 76 2.00 0.77 -3.15
N MET A 77 2.24 1.80 -3.95
CA MET A 77 1.37 2.97 -4.00
C MET A 77 0.22 2.75 -4.97
N VAL A 78 -0.98 3.16 -4.57
CA VAL A 78 -2.19 3.04 -5.38
C VAL A 78 -2.73 4.44 -5.64
N THR A 79 -2.97 4.79 -6.91
CA THR A 79 -3.44 6.13 -7.26
C THR A 79 -4.31 6.12 -8.51
N ALA A 80 -5.25 7.06 -8.60
CA ALA A 80 -6.06 7.27 -9.79
C ALA A 80 -5.40 8.20 -10.81
N LYS A 81 -4.28 8.84 -10.46
CA LYS A 81 -3.66 9.89 -11.27
C LYS A 81 -2.32 9.46 -11.85
N GLN A 82 -2.20 9.56 -13.18
CA GLN A 82 -0.95 9.29 -13.88
C GLN A 82 0.16 10.26 -13.46
N GLU A 83 -0.18 11.51 -13.18
CA GLU A 83 0.77 12.53 -12.74
C GLU A 83 1.43 12.16 -11.41
N ASP A 84 0.72 11.49 -10.52
CA ASP A 84 1.27 11.03 -9.25
C ASP A 84 2.35 9.96 -9.49
N ILE A 85 2.17 9.09 -10.49
CA ILE A 85 3.17 8.08 -10.84
C ILE A 85 4.46 8.74 -11.28
N ASP A 86 4.36 9.77 -12.13
CA ASP A 86 5.54 10.53 -12.57
C ASP A 86 6.23 11.21 -11.40
N THR A 87 5.45 11.74 -10.46
CA THR A 87 5.99 12.36 -9.24
C THR A 87 6.71 11.33 -8.36
N ILE A 88 6.12 10.13 -8.18
CA ILE A 88 6.75 9.04 -7.42
C ILE A 88 8.12 8.72 -7.99
N LYS A 89 8.21 8.56 -9.31
CA LYS A 89 9.47 8.25 -9.98
C LYS A 89 10.48 9.37 -9.84
N GLY A 90 10.03 10.62 -9.99
CA GLY A 90 10.91 11.78 -9.91
C GLY A 90 11.46 12.04 -8.52
N LEU A 91 10.68 11.78 -7.47
CA LEU A 91 11.06 12.02 -6.09
C LEU A 91 11.79 10.84 -5.44
N ASN A 92 11.82 9.69 -6.07
CA ASN A 92 12.48 8.49 -5.55
C ASN A 92 12.10 8.23 -4.09
N LEU A 93 10.80 8.08 -3.83
CA LEU A 93 10.24 7.98 -2.49
C LEU A 93 10.46 6.63 -1.80
N GLY A 94 11.08 5.68 -2.48
CA GLY A 94 11.32 4.35 -1.92
C GLY A 94 10.13 3.41 -2.04
N ALA A 95 9.14 3.74 -2.88
CA ALA A 95 8.08 2.80 -3.21
C ALA A 95 8.62 1.69 -4.09
N ASP A 96 8.15 0.48 -3.87
CA ASP A 96 8.59 -0.70 -4.62
C ASP A 96 7.81 -0.87 -5.92
N ASP A 97 6.59 -0.37 -5.96
CA ASP A 97 5.74 -0.46 -7.13
C ASP A 97 4.58 0.54 -7.00
N TYR A 98 3.79 0.65 -8.04
CA TYR A 98 2.59 1.47 -8.05
C TYR A 98 1.52 0.81 -8.91
N ILE A 99 0.25 1.11 -8.61
CA ILE A 99 -0.90 0.58 -9.32
C ILE A 99 -1.86 1.74 -9.58
N THR A 100 -2.40 1.82 -10.80
CA THR A 100 -3.38 2.85 -11.15
C THR A 100 -4.80 2.35 -10.90
N LYS A 101 -5.66 3.21 -10.37
CA LYS A 101 -7.10 2.97 -10.26
C LYS A 101 -7.79 3.39 -11.56
N PRO A 102 -8.83 2.68 -12.01
CA PRO A 102 -9.31 1.42 -11.48
C PRO A 102 -8.34 0.28 -11.82
N PHE A 103 -8.07 -0.58 -10.85
CA PHE A 103 -7.15 -1.70 -11.06
C PHE A 103 -7.93 -3.01 -11.23
N SER A 104 -7.31 -3.93 -11.96
CA SER A 104 -7.76 -5.32 -11.95
C SER A 104 -7.29 -5.97 -10.64
N PRO A 105 -8.17 -6.64 -9.88
CA PRO A 105 -7.75 -7.35 -8.67
C PRO A 105 -6.65 -8.38 -8.92
N ASN A 106 -6.65 -9.02 -10.10
CA ASN A 106 -5.59 -9.97 -10.46
C ASN A 106 -4.24 -9.27 -10.63
N VAL A 107 -4.22 -8.05 -11.18
CA VAL A 107 -3.00 -7.24 -11.29
C VAL A 107 -2.50 -6.86 -9.90
N LEU A 108 -3.40 -6.46 -9.01
CA LEU A 108 -3.04 -6.14 -7.63
C LEU A 108 -2.32 -7.32 -6.96
N ILE A 109 -2.90 -8.51 -7.03
CA ILE A 109 -2.33 -9.71 -6.42
C ILE A 109 -0.98 -10.06 -7.05
N ALA A 110 -0.87 -9.95 -8.37
CA ALA A 110 0.40 -10.22 -9.06
C ALA A 110 1.51 -9.27 -8.59
N ARG A 111 1.18 -7.98 -8.40
CA ARG A 111 2.14 -6.98 -7.90
C ARG A 111 2.53 -7.25 -6.45
N VAL A 112 1.58 -7.65 -5.61
CA VAL A 112 1.85 -8.01 -4.22
C VAL A 112 2.82 -9.19 -4.16
N LYS A 113 2.54 -10.25 -4.89
CA LYS A 113 3.40 -11.44 -4.93
C LYS A 113 4.80 -11.12 -5.47
N SER A 114 4.87 -10.32 -6.53
CA SER A 114 6.14 -9.92 -7.13
C SER A 114 7.00 -9.11 -6.15
N SER A 115 6.39 -8.15 -5.47
CA SER A 115 7.10 -7.33 -4.48
C SER A 115 7.60 -8.14 -3.30
N LEU A 116 6.79 -9.08 -2.80
CA LEU A 116 7.18 -9.96 -1.70
C LEU A 116 8.33 -10.88 -2.12
N ALA A 117 8.31 -11.40 -3.34
CA ALA A 117 9.37 -12.29 -3.83
C ALA A 117 10.72 -11.60 -3.87
N ARG A 118 10.77 -10.30 -4.18
CA ARG A 118 12.04 -9.54 -4.21
C ARG A 118 12.67 -9.36 -2.85
N TYR A 119 11.90 -9.52 -1.77
CA TYR A 119 12.37 -9.36 -0.39
C TYR A 119 12.75 -10.69 0.27
N GLU A 120 12.57 -11.80 -0.42
CA GLU A 120 12.89 -13.14 0.11
C GLU A 120 14.29 -13.61 -0.20
#